data_2257771ff26cb7521c8d7b2e3b6c3e93
#
_entry.id   2257771ff26cb7521c8d7b2e3b6c3e93
#
_cell.length_a   1.000
_cell.length_b   1.000
_cell.length_c   1.000
_cell.angle_alpha   90.00
_cell.angle_beta   90.00
_cell.angle_gamma   90.00
#
_symmetry.space_group_name_H-M   'P 1'
#
loop_
_entity.id
_entity.type
_entity.pdbx_description
1 polymer ?
#
loop_
_entity_poly.entity_id
_entity_poly.type
_entity_poly.pdbx_seq_one_letter_code
_entity_poly.pdbx_strand_id
1 'polypeptide(L)'
;PLGLGLFLSGALAVCNHLGYDVLGFCSPLNEFDRGRYISTLGNINFAGAYLTLVWPVCAAALLTERRRWEGILLGIVCVTGLWAAMAVRSECAVLGIGAALVLLPLFAKKEPEALRRYPLLLAGTALSVLAYRAVVYDFGKFLSSLGRHFSEPVVMLPLAAVGLAAYFLLRKREKKTLLLIRKIYAYVLLAAAV
;
A
#
# COMPACT_ATOMS: atom_id res chain seq x y z
N PRO A 1 -8.62 -14.88 -7.69
CA PRO A 1 -8.85 -15.40 -6.31
C PRO A 1 -8.07 -14.65 -5.24
N LEU A 2 -6.75 -14.42 -5.42
CA LEU A 2 -5.90 -13.72 -4.42
C LEU A 2 -6.38 -12.30 -4.10
N GLY A 3 -6.75 -11.52 -5.13
CA GLY A 3 -7.26 -10.16 -4.93
C GLY A 3 -8.57 -10.13 -4.15
N LEU A 4 -9.47 -11.08 -4.38
CA LEU A 4 -10.71 -11.19 -3.61
C LEU A 4 -10.43 -11.54 -2.15
N GLY A 5 -9.51 -12.48 -1.90
CA GLY A 5 -9.07 -12.82 -0.54
C GLY A 5 -8.48 -11.61 0.18
N LEU A 6 -7.60 -10.85 -0.49
CA LEU A 6 -7.02 -9.63 0.06
C LEU A 6 -8.08 -8.56 0.36
N PHE A 7 -9.05 -8.38 -0.54
CA PHE A 7 -10.14 -7.43 -0.36
C PHE A 7 -11.02 -7.80 0.85
N LEU A 8 -11.49 -9.04 0.92
CA LEU A 8 -12.40 -9.47 1.99
C LEU A 8 -11.71 -9.46 3.36
N SER A 9 -10.53 -10.08 3.47
CA SER A 9 -9.77 -10.10 4.73
C SER A 9 -9.32 -8.69 5.14
N GLY A 10 -8.94 -7.86 4.17
CA GLY A 10 -8.54 -6.48 4.40
C GLY A 10 -9.71 -5.60 4.85
N ALA A 11 -10.86 -5.71 4.21
CA ALA A 11 -12.07 -4.98 4.60
C ALA A 11 -12.51 -5.33 6.03
N LEU A 12 -12.49 -6.62 6.39
CA LEU A 12 -12.78 -7.05 7.75
C LEU A 12 -11.77 -6.51 8.76
N ALA A 13 -10.47 -6.50 8.44
CA ALA A 13 -9.45 -5.92 9.30
C ALA A 13 -9.70 -4.43 9.57
N VAL A 14 -10.06 -3.67 8.53
CA VAL A 14 -10.40 -2.25 8.66
C VAL A 14 -11.67 -2.07 9.49
N CYS A 15 -12.73 -2.87 9.25
CA CYS A 15 -13.97 -2.82 10.05
C CYS A 15 -13.69 -3.09 11.53
N ASN A 16 -12.94 -4.15 11.84
CA ASN A 16 -12.58 -4.48 13.23
C ASN A 16 -11.77 -3.34 13.88
N HIS A 17 -10.83 -2.73 13.14
CA HIS A 17 -10.06 -1.60 13.66
C HIS A 17 -10.93 -0.37 13.97
N LEU A 18 -11.99 -0.14 13.19
CA LEU A 18 -12.96 0.92 13.41
C LEU A 18 -14.02 0.57 14.47
N GLY A 19 -13.92 -0.61 15.10
CA GLY A 19 -14.84 -1.08 16.14
C GLY A 19 -16.07 -1.82 15.63
N TYR A 20 -16.15 -2.10 14.33
CA TYR A 20 -17.26 -2.86 13.75
C TYR A 20 -16.92 -4.34 13.70
N ASP A 21 -17.60 -5.16 14.52
CA ASP A 21 -17.47 -6.61 14.53
C ASP A 21 -18.53 -7.26 13.61
N VAL A 22 -18.29 -7.19 12.31
CA VAL A 22 -19.24 -7.62 11.26
C VAL A 22 -19.57 -9.10 11.37
N LEU A 23 -18.64 -9.94 11.83
CA LEU A 23 -18.81 -11.39 11.91
C LEU A 23 -19.05 -11.89 13.35
N GLY A 24 -19.06 -11.01 14.33
CA GLY A 24 -19.26 -11.37 15.74
C GLY A 24 -18.09 -12.12 16.38
N PHE A 25 -16.90 -12.12 15.76
CA PHE A 25 -15.74 -12.86 16.27
C PHE A 25 -15.04 -12.17 17.43
N CYS A 26 -15.14 -10.85 17.50
CA CYS A 26 -14.49 -10.05 18.53
C CYS A 26 -15.38 -9.84 19.76
N SER A 27 -16.70 -9.99 19.64
CA SER A 27 -17.64 -9.73 20.73
C SER A 27 -17.42 -10.60 21.96
N PRO A 28 -17.07 -11.90 21.85
CA PRO A 28 -16.81 -12.76 23.00
C PRO A 28 -15.41 -12.55 23.63
N LEU A 29 -14.54 -11.76 23.00
CA LEU A 29 -13.18 -11.53 23.47
C LEU A 29 -13.13 -10.42 24.52
N ASN A 30 -12.18 -10.52 25.46
CA ASN A 30 -11.85 -9.43 26.38
C ASN A 30 -11.20 -8.25 25.61
N GLU A 31 -11.12 -7.06 26.24
CA GLU A 31 -10.58 -5.86 25.58
C GLU A 31 -9.14 -6.00 25.11
N PHE A 32 -8.33 -6.75 25.85
CA PHE A 32 -6.93 -6.99 25.51
C PHE A 32 -6.78 -7.86 24.26
N ASP A 33 -7.60 -8.89 24.14
CA ASP A 33 -7.56 -9.83 23.01
C ASP A 33 -8.25 -9.25 21.77
N ARG A 34 -9.28 -8.41 21.93
CA ARG A 34 -9.92 -7.68 20.79
C ARG A 34 -8.90 -6.88 19.98
N GLY A 35 -7.92 -6.25 20.64
CA GLY A 35 -6.88 -5.48 19.96
C GLY A 35 -5.88 -6.36 19.17
N ARG A 36 -5.84 -7.66 19.44
CA ARG A 36 -4.95 -8.63 18.80
C ARG A 36 -5.62 -9.53 17.78
N TYR A 37 -6.95 -9.65 17.88
CA TYR A 37 -7.75 -10.45 16.96
C TYR A 37 -8.29 -9.54 15.84
N ILE A 38 -7.75 -9.70 14.65
CA ILE A 38 -8.11 -8.87 13.50
C ILE A 38 -8.41 -9.76 12.28
N SER A 39 -9.50 -9.45 11.60
CA SER A 39 -9.93 -10.16 10.39
C SER A 39 -10.25 -11.65 10.68
N THR A 40 -10.39 -12.44 9.65
CA THR A 40 -10.56 -13.90 9.74
C THR A 40 -9.26 -14.65 10.05
N LEU A 41 -8.12 -13.95 10.05
CA LEU A 41 -6.81 -14.53 10.32
C LEU A 41 -6.48 -14.60 11.83
N GLY A 42 -7.27 -13.96 12.67
CA GLY A 42 -7.28 -14.11 14.10
C GLY A 42 -6.07 -13.57 14.86
N ASN A 43 -4.98 -13.24 14.17
CA ASN A 43 -3.75 -12.75 14.79
C ASN A 43 -3.10 -11.70 13.89
N ILE A 44 -2.67 -10.59 14.51
CA ILE A 44 -2.03 -9.46 13.81
C ILE A 44 -0.77 -9.89 13.02
N ASN A 45 0.00 -10.86 13.55
CA ASN A 45 1.23 -11.30 12.88
C ASN A 45 0.91 -12.14 11.65
N PHE A 46 -0.08 -13.04 11.72
CA PHE A 46 -0.54 -13.81 10.55
C PHE A 46 -1.18 -12.90 9.50
N ALA A 47 -1.99 -11.94 9.92
CA ALA A 47 -2.55 -10.94 9.03
C ALA A 47 -1.44 -10.10 8.36
N GLY A 48 -0.44 -9.67 9.12
CA GLY A 48 0.72 -8.94 8.61
C GLY A 48 1.53 -9.76 7.59
N ALA A 49 1.82 -11.03 7.89
CA ALA A 49 2.52 -11.93 6.97
C ALA A 49 1.72 -12.16 5.68
N TYR A 50 0.41 -12.40 5.78
CA TYR A 50 -0.48 -12.54 4.62
C TYR A 50 -0.45 -11.29 3.72
N LEU A 51 -0.58 -10.10 4.32
CA LEU A 51 -0.55 -8.83 3.60
C LEU A 51 0.79 -8.61 2.90
N THR A 52 1.91 -8.93 3.57
CA THR A 52 3.27 -8.85 3.01
C THR A 52 3.44 -9.71 1.77
N LEU A 53 2.80 -10.87 1.71
CA LEU A 53 2.89 -11.79 0.57
C LEU A 53 1.92 -11.42 -0.56
N VAL A 54 0.68 -11.10 -0.23
CA VAL A 54 -0.39 -10.97 -1.25
C VAL A 54 -0.46 -9.57 -1.84
N TRP A 55 -0.23 -8.52 -1.05
CA TRP A 55 -0.31 -7.15 -1.53
C TRP A 55 0.67 -6.84 -2.68
N PRO A 56 1.95 -7.24 -2.64
CA PRO A 56 2.89 -7.01 -3.75
C PRO A 56 2.46 -7.67 -5.06
N VAL A 57 1.84 -8.85 -4.98
CA VAL A 57 1.31 -9.56 -6.16
C VAL A 57 0.17 -8.77 -6.79
N CYS A 58 -0.76 -8.24 -5.97
CA CYS A 58 -1.85 -7.41 -6.46
C CYS A 58 -1.33 -6.07 -7.03
N ALA A 59 -0.34 -5.46 -6.41
CA ALA A 59 0.30 -4.23 -6.90
C ALA A 59 1.04 -4.45 -8.23
N ALA A 60 1.75 -5.58 -8.38
CA ALA A 60 2.38 -5.95 -9.65
C ALA A 60 1.33 -6.20 -10.75
N ALA A 61 0.24 -6.88 -10.42
CA ALA A 61 -0.88 -7.07 -11.35
C ALA A 61 -1.50 -5.73 -11.77
N LEU A 62 -1.72 -4.80 -10.83
CA LEU A 62 -2.22 -3.46 -11.12
C LEU A 62 -1.33 -2.69 -12.10
N LEU A 63 -0.02 -2.79 -11.95
CA LEU A 63 0.94 -2.11 -12.82
C LEU A 63 0.93 -2.65 -14.27
N THR A 64 0.61 -3.94 -14.44
CA THR A 64 0.64 -4.63 -15.73
C THR A 64 -0.73 -4.74 -16.39
N GLU A 65 -1.83 -4.53 -15.63
CA GLU A 65 -3.20 -4.66 -16.13
C GLU A 65 -3.50 -3.62 -17.21
N ARG A 66 -4.09 -4.09 -18.33
CA ARG A 66 -4.44 -3.24 -19.48
C ARG A 66 -5.92 -2.89 -19.52
N ARG A 67 -6.76 -3.73 -18.94
CA ARG A 67 -8.21 -3.53 -18.92
C ARG A 67 -8.59 -2.53 -17.83
N ARG A 68 -9.30 -1.50 -18.21
CA ARG A 68 -9.63 -0.37 -17.33
C ARG A 68 -10.36 -0.81 -16.06
N TRP A 69 -11.36 -1.68 -16.21
CA TRP A 69 -12.17 -2.15 -15.08
C TRP A 69 -11.40 -3.06 -14.14
N GLU A 70 -10.58 -3.97 -14.67
CA GLU A 70 -9.72 -4.83 -13.87
C GLU A 70 -8.67 -4.00 -13.11
N GLY A 71 -8.14 -2.95 -13.75
CA GLY A 71 -7.24 -1.99 -13.10
C GLY A 71 -7.91 -1.22 -11.96
N ILE A 72 -9.16 -0.79 -12.11
CA ILE A 72 -9.92 -0.13 -11.03
C ILE A 72 -10.13 -1.11 -9.86
N LEU A 73 -10.57 -2.34 -10.14
CA LEU A 73 -10.77 -3.36 -9.11
C LEU A 73 -9.48 -3.68 -8.36
N LEU A 74 -8.36 -3.86 -9.08
CA LEU A 74 -7.05 -4.08 -8.46
C LEU A 74 -6.60 -2.87 -7.65
N GLY A 75 -6.91 -1.66 -8.09
CA GLY A 75 -6.66 -0.43 -7.33
C GLY A 75 -7.40 -0.42 -6.00
N ILE A 76 -8.68 -0.77 -6.00
CA ILE A 76 -9.50 -0.89 -4.77
C ILE A 76 -8.90 -1.95 -3.85
N VAL A 77 -8.52 -3.12 -4.39
CA VAL A 77 -7.87 -4.20 -3.64
C VAL A 77 -6.57 -3.73 -3.00
N CYS A 78 -5.73 -3.00 -3.74
CA CYS A 78 -4.47 -2.47 -3.22
C CYS A 78 -4.69 -1.44 -2.11
N VAL A 79 -5.67 -0.54 -2.26
CA VAL A 79 -6.05 0.44 -1.23
C VAL A 79 -6.54 -0.28 0.03
N THR A 80 -7.47 -1.23 -0.11
CA THR A 80 -8.01 -2.00 1.02
C THR A 80 -6.91 -2.78 1.74
N GLY A 81 -6.00 -3.44 1.00
CA GLY A 81 -4.87 -4.17 1.58
C GLY A 81 -3.88 -3.25 2.32
N LEU A 82 -3.65 -2.03 1.80
CA LEU A 82 -2.82 -1.04 2.48
C LEU A 82 -3.48 -0.53 3.77
N TRP A 83 -4.78 -0.25 3.74
CA TRP A 83 -5.54 0.14 4.92
C TRP A 83 -5.57 -0.98 5.96
N ALA A 84 -5.70 -2.24 5.53
CA ALA A 84 -5.57 -3.39 6.41
C ALA A 84 -4.19 -3.47 7.06
N ALA A 85 -3.11 -3.22 6.33
CA ALA A 85 -1.75 -3.20 6.90
C ALA A 85 -1.60 -2.15 8.00
N MET A 86 -2.23 -0.99 7.82
CA MET A 86 -2.26 0.07 8.84
C MET A 86 -3.15 -0.30 10.03
N ALA A 87 -4.31 -0.93 9.79
CA ALA A 87 -5.24 -1.39 10.81
C ALA A 87 -4.63 -2.48 11.71
N VAL A 88 -3.93 -3.42 11.09
CA VAL A 88 -3.25 -4.54 11.77
C VAL A 88 -2.11 -4.07 12.68
N ARG A 89 -1.53 -2.89 12.40
CA ARG A 89 -0.39 -2.33 13.16
C ARG A 89 0.81 -3.30 13.27
N SER A 90 0.99 -4.16 12.27
CA SER A 90 2.12 -5.10 12.23
C SER A 90 3.31 -4.45 11.54
N GLU A 91 4.44 -4.42 12.21
CA GLU A 91 5.72 -3.94 11.63
C GLU A 91 6.10 -4.76 10.40
N CYS A 92 5.84 -6.07 10.42
CA CYS A 92 6.09 -6.95 9.28
C CYS A 92 5.31 -6.51 8.03
N ALA A 93 4.04 -6.11 8.18
CA ALA A 93 3.23 -5.64 7.06
C ALA A 93 3.79 -4.34 6.46
N VAL A 94 4.16 -3.39 7.31
CA VAL A 94 4.71 -2.09 6.88
C VAL A 94 6.06 -2.27 6.19
N LEU A 95 6.97 -3.04 6.80
CA LEU A 95 8.29 -3.33 6.23
C LEU A 95 8.18 -4.13 4.93
N GLY A 96 7.31 -5.14 4.90
CA GLY A 96 7.13 -5.98 3.71
C GLY A 96 6.52 -5.22 2.53
N ILE A 97 5.51 -4.40 2.75
CA ILE A 97 4.93 -3.53 1.71
C ILE A 97 5.94 -2.46 1.28
N GLY A 98 6.66 -1.86 2.21
CA GLY A 98 7.72 -0.90 1.92
C GLY A 98 8.83 -1.51 1.06
N ALA A 99 9.34 -2.69 1.43
CA ALA A 99 10.32 -3.43 0.65
C ALA A 99 9.78 -3.79 -0.75
N ALA A 100 8.52 -4.23 -0.82
CA ALA A 100 7.88 -4.53 -2.11
C ALA A 100 7.80 -3.29 -3.01
N LEU A 101 7.42 -2.13 -2.48
CA LEU A 101 7.40 -0.87 -3.24
C LEU A 101 8.80 -0.54 -3.78
N VAL A 102 9.84 -0.71 -2.99
CA VAL A 102 11.23 -0.49 -3.44
C VAL A 102 11.65 -1.50 -4.51
N LEU A 103 11.27 -2.76 -4.39
CA LEU A 103 11.73 -3.83 -5.29
C LEU A 103 10.91 -3.95 -6.58
N LEU A 104 9.62 -3.57 -6.58
CA LEU A 104 8.73 -3.73 -7.74
C LEU A 104 9.31 -3.23 -9.08
N PRO A 105 9.98 -2.06 -9.18
CA PRO A 105 10.56 -1.60 -10.44
C PRO A 105 11.64 -2.53 -11.00
N LEU A 106 12.33 -3.29 -10.15
CA LEU A 106 13.40 -4.20 -10.57
C LEU A 106 12.84 -5.39 -11.35
N PHE A 107 11.63 -5.84 -10.98
CA PHE A 107 10.96 -6.98 -11.64
C PHE A 107 10.28 -6.59 -12.96
N ALA A 108 10.08 -5.31 -13.25
CA ALA A 108 9.46 -4.82 -14.48
C ALA A 108 10.37 -4.90 -15.73
N LYS A 109 11.20 -5.96 -15.84
CA LYS A 109 12.20 -6.13 -16.94
C LYS A 109 11.60 -6.11 -18.33
N LYS A 110 10.47 -6.77 -18.50
CA LYS A 110 9.84 -6.99 -19.81
C LYS A 110 8.63 -6.06 -20.05
N GLU A 111 8.20 -5.35 -19.02
CA GLU A 111 6.96 -4.54 -19.05
C GLU A 111 7.27 -3.06 -18.80
N PRO A 112 7.65 -2.30 -19.85
CA PRO A 112 7.95 -0.87 -19.72
C PRO A 112 6.73 -0.07 -19.26
N GLU A 113 5.53 -0.56 -19.52
CA GLU A 113 4.29 0.05 -19.07
C GLU A 113 4.16 0.04 -17.55
N ALA A 114 4.60 -1.02 -16.89
CA ALA A 114 4.66 -1.09 -15.43
C ALA A 114 5.59 0.01 -14.85
N LEU A 115 6.72 0.29 -15.50
CA LEU A 115 7.64 1.36 -15.09
C LEU A 115 7.01 2.75 -15.26
N ARG A 116 6.20 2.95 -16.29
CA ARG A 116 5.46 4.21 -16.49
C ARG A 116 4.41 4.45 -15.41
N ARG A 117 3.73 3.39 -14.97
CA ARG A 117 2.65 3.43 -13.97
C ARG A 117 3.16 3.38 -12.53
N TYR A 118 4.38 2.93 -12.32
CA TYR A 118 4.95 2.79 -10.98
C TYR A 118 4.92 4.10 -10.16
N PRO A 119 5.27 5.29 -10.70
CA PRO A 119 5.14 6.54 -9.95
C PRO A 119 3.68 6.85 -9.55
N LEU A 120 2.71 6.43 -10.35
CA LEU A 120 1.29 6.55 -10.03
C LEU A 120 0.90 5.64 -8.86
N LEU A 121 1.46 4.42 -8.80
CA LEU A 121 1.28 3.53 -7.65
C LEU A 121 1.83 4.17 -6.37
N LEU A 122 3.03 4.78 -6.42
CA LEU A 122 3.61 5.49 -5.26
C LEU A 122 2.74 6.66 -4.81
N ALA A 123 2.27 7.49 -5.75
CA ALA A 123 1.37 8.58 -5.44
C ALA A 123 0.05 8.09 -4.83
N GLY A 124 -0.54 7.04 -5.41
CA GLY A 124 -1.75 6.41 -4.92
C GLY A 124 -1.57 5.81 -3.51
N THR A 125 -0.43 5.18 -3.25
CA THR A 125 -0.08 4.66 -1.92
C THR A 125 0.02 5.80 -0.90
N ALA A 126 0.73 6.88 -1.23
CA ALA A 126 0.86 8.04 -0.34
C ALA A 126 -0.49 8.71 -0.04
N LEU A 127 -1.33 8.93 -1.06
CA LEU A 127 -2.68 9.48 -0.89
C LEU A 127 -3.58 8.53 -0.09
N SER A 128 -3.45 7.23 -0.28
CA SER A 128 -4.21 6.21 0.45
C SER A 128 -3.86 6.21 1.95
N VAL A 129 -2.58 6.37 2.29
CA VAL A 129 -2.13 6.51 3.69
C VAL A 129 -2.73 7.77 4.32
N LEU A 130 -2.71 8.91 3.62
CA LEU A 130 -3.32 10.15 4.10
C LEU A 130 -4.83 10.00 4.29
N ALA A 131 -5.52 9.37 3.34
CA ALA A 131 -6.96 9.14 3.43
C ALA A 131 -7.32 8.23 4.63
N TYR A 132 -6.56 7.16 4.87
CA TYR A 132 -6.75 6.31 6.04
C TYR A 132 -6.60 7.11 7.35
N ARG A 133 -5.55 7.93 7.44
CA ARG A 133 -5.32 8.77 8.62
C ARG A 133 -6.44 9.78 8.85
N ALA A 134 -6.97 10.39 7.79
CA ALA A 134 -8.09 11.31 7.88
C ALA A 134 -9.38 10.63 8.35
N VAL A 135 -9.59 9.35 8.01
CA VAL A 135 -10.75 8.56 8.44
C VAL A 135 -10.63 8.10 9.89
N VAL A 136 -9.44 7.62 10.30
CA VAL A 136 -9.21 7.03 11.63
C VAL A 136 -9.01 8.11 12.69
N TYR A 137 -8.31 9.18 12.37
CA TYR A 137 -8.15 10.34 13.25
C TYR A 137 -9.12 11.41 12.79
N ASP A 138 -10.01 11.83 13.67
CA ASP A 138 -10.92 12.97 13.44
C ASP A 138 -10.18 14.09 12.67
N PHE A 139 -10.77 14.58 11.57
CA PHE A 139 -10.13 15.50 10.63
C PHE A 139 -9.52 16.74 11.30
N GLY A 140 -10.17 17.23 12.39
CA GLY A 140 -9.63 18.32 13.19
C GLY A 140 -8.33 17.97 13.92
N LYS A 141 -8.21 16.74 14.45
CA LYS A 141 -6.99 16.22 15.06
C LYS A 141 -5.91 15.94 14.02
N PHE A 142 -6.29 15.49 12.83
CA PHE A 142 -5.37 15.31 11.69
C PHE A 142 -4.73 16.65 11.29
N LEU A 143 -5.53 17.71 11.11
CA LEU A 143 -5.01 19.05 10.78
C LEU A 143 -4.12 19.63 11.88
N SER A 144 -4.47 19.43 13.15
CA SER A 144 -3.67 19.91 14.29
C SER A 144 -2.36 19.13 14.46
N SER A 145 -2.30 17.86 13.99
CA SER A 145 -1.10 17.03 14.01
C SER A 145 -0.10 17.41 12.92
N LEU A 146 -0.54 18.09 11.86
CA LEU A 146 0.34 18.60 10.78
C LEU A 146 1.46 19.51 11.29
N GLY A 147 1.23 20.23 12.41
CA GLY A 147 2.21 21.16 12.99
C GLY A 147 3.12 20.56 14.06
N ARG A 148 2.79 19.41 14.63
CA ARG A 148 3.50 18.86 15.80
C ARG A 148 4.37 17.63 15.56
N HIS A 149 4.14 16.88 14.50
CA HIS A 149 4.92 15.71 14.18
C HIS A 149 5.40 15.82 12.74
N PHE A 150 6.70 15.75 12.53
CA PHE A 150 7.37 15.59 11.21
C PHE A 150 6.92 14.30 10.49
N SER A 151 5.88 13.64 11.01
CA SER A 151 5.36 12.39 10.55
C SER A 151 4.34 12.58 9.42
N GLU A 152 4.32 11.70 8.56
CA GLU A 152 3.37 11.26 7.54
C GLU A 152 2.81 12.31 6.55
N PRO A 153 2.02 13.36 6.91
CA PRO A 153 1.51 14.29 5.90
C PRO A 153 2.61 15.10 5.21
N VAL A 154 3.62 15.54 5.99
CA VAL A 154 4.77 16.30 5.46
C VAL A 154 5.61 15.46 4.50
N VAL A 155 5.64 14.14 4.68
CA VAL A 155 6.35 13.21 3.81
C VAL A 155 5.45 12.71 2.69
N MET A 156 4.20 12.36 2.99
CA MET A 156 3.28 11.73 2.03
C MET A 156 2.77 12.69 0.96
N LEU A 157 2.51 13.96 1.30
CA LEU A 157 2.10 14.96 0.29
C LEU A 157 3.19 15.23 -0.76
N PRO A 158 4.46 15.52 -0.39
CA PRO A 158 5.54 15.63 -1.36
C PRO A 158 5.75 14.34 -2.14
N LEU A 159 5.67 13.18 -1.50
CA LEU A 159 5.81 11.89 -2.18
C LEU A 159 4.72 11.68 -3.24
N ALA A 160 3.48 12.02 -2.92
CA ALA A 160 2.38 11.98 -3.88
C ALA A 160 2.60 12.95 -5.04
N ALA A 161 3.01 14.19 -4.75
CA ALA A 161 3.28 15.22 -5.76
C ALA A 161 4.45 14.81 -6.68
N VAL A 162 5.55 14.32 -6.11
CA VAL A 162 6.70 13.80 -6.88
C VAL A 162 6.30 12.59 -7.71
N GLY A 163 5.51 11.66 -7.17
CA GLY A 163 5.01 10.50 -7.89
C GLY A 163 4.13 10.91 -9.09
N LEU A 164 3.20 11.85 -8.90
CA LEU A 164 2.38 12.38 -9.99
C LEU A 164 3.22 13.09 -11.06
N ALA A 165 4.13 13.97 -10.65
CA ALA A 165 5.03 14.65 -11.57
C ALA A 165 5.90 13.66 -12.37
N ALA A 166 6.48 12.67 -11.69
CA ALA A 166 7.25 11.61 -12.34
C ALA A 166 6.39 10.80 -13.32
N TYR A 167 5.13 10.48 -12.98
CA TYR A 167 4.23 9.81 -13.91
C TYR A 167 4.01 10.64 -15.19
N PHE A 168 3.73 11.94 -15.09
CA PHE A 168 3.55 12.80 -16.25
C PHE A 168 4.80 12.93 -17.10
N LEU A 169 5.98 12.93 -16.49
CA LEU A 169 7.27 12.96 -17.18
C LEU A 169 7.58 11.64 -17.90
N LEU A 170 7.28 10.50 -17.26
CA LEU A 170 7.64 9.19 -17.78
C LEU A 170 6.61 8.64 -18.77
N ARG A 171 5.35 9.04 -18.72
CA ARG A 171 4.28 8.49 -19.56
C ARG A 171 4.55 8.59 -21.06
N LYS A 172 5.30 9.63 -21.50
CA LYS A 172 5.65 9.86 -22.90
C LYS A 172 7.06 9.39 -23.29
N ARG A 173 7.83 8.83 -22.35
CA ARG A 173 9.21 8.42 -22.61
C ARG A 173 9.30 7.10 -23.37
N GLU A 174 10.33 6.99 -24.23
CA GLU A 174 10.62 5.78 -24.97
C GLU A 174 11.01 4.62 -24.07
N LYS A 175 10.75 3.39 -24.54
CA LYS A 175 11.11 2.15 -23.86
C LYS A 175 12.59 2.09 -23.46
N LYS A 176 13.50 2.54 -24.33
CA LYS A 176 14.95 2.57 -24.05
C LYS A 176 15.28 3.41 -22.81
N THR A 177 14.70 4.61 -22.72
CA THR A 177 14.89 5.54 -21.60
C THR A 177 14.37 4.94 -20.29
N LEU A 178 13.20 4.31 -20.30
CA LEU A 178 12.63 3.67 -19.11
C LEU A 178 13.50 2.51 -18.60
N LEU A 179 14.03 1.70 -19.50
CA LEU A 179 14.94 0.61 -19.15
C LEU A 179 16.29 1.12 -18.62
N LEU A 180 16.77 2.27 -19.13
CA LEU A 180 17.96 2.93 -18.58
C LEU A 180 17.72 3.44 -17.17
N ILE A 181 16.61 4.14 -16.93
CA ILE A 181 16.22 4.62 -15.58
C ILE A 181 16.16 3.46 -14.61
N ARG A 182 15.57 2.33 -14.98
CA ARG A 182 15.53 1.11 -14.15
C ARG A 182 16.94 0.58 -13.84
N LYS A 183 17.85 0.56 -14.81
CA LYS A 183 19.24 0.14 -14.57
C LYS A 183 19.92 1.07 -13.55
N ILE A 184 19.81 2.38 -13.73
CA ILE A 184 20.36 3.36 -12.80
C ILE A 184 19.78 3.14 -11.40
N TYR A 185 18.46 2.96 -11.30
CA TYR A 185 17.80 2.66 -10.04
C TYR A 185 18.34 1.39 -9.36
N ALA A 186 18.55 0.31 -10.12
CA ALA A 186 19.15 -0.91 -9.60
C ALA A 186 20.57 -0.71 -9.07
N TYR A 187 21.40 0.06 -9.80
CA TYR A 187 22.75 0.39 -9.32
C TYR A 187 22.76 1.26 -8.06
N VAL A 188 21.86 2.25 -7.98
CA VAL A 188 21.71 3.08 -6.78
C VAL A 188 21.29 2.24 -5.57
N LEU A 189 20.33 1.33 -5.73
CA LEU A 189 19.93 0.43 -4.64
C LEU A 189 21.07 -0.50 -4.23
N LEU A 190 21.82 -1.04 -5.18
CA LEU A 190 22.97 -1.89 -4.88
C LEU A 190 24.04 -1.13 -4.11
N ALA A 191 24.35 0.11 -4.52
CA ALA A 191 25.30 0.96 -3.85
C ALA A 191 24.85 1.40 -2.44
N ALA A 192 23.54 1.50 -2.21
CA ALA A 192 22.98 1.85 -0.90
C ALA A 192 22.93 0.64 0.05
N ALA A 193 23.08 -0.58 -0.46
CA ALA A 193 23.06 -1.82 0.32
C ALA A 193 24.46 -2.28 0.77
N VAL A 194 25.53 -1.61 0.31
CA VAL A 194 26.95 -1.84 0.65
C VAL A 194 27.39 -0.81 1.66
#